data_0e54bf38e0252cc61d8c3e251112089b
#
_entry.id   0e54bf38e0252cc61d8c3e251112089b
#
_cell.length_a   1.000
_cell.length_b   1.000
_cell.length_c   1.000
_cell.angle_alpha   90.00
_cell.angle_beta   90.00
_cell.angle_gamma   90.00
#
_symmetry.space_group_name_H-M   'P 1'
#
loop_
_entity.id
_entity.type
_entity.pdbx_description
1 polymer ?
#
loop_
_entity_poly.entity_id
_entity_poly.type
_entity_poly.pdbx_seq_one_letter_code
_entity_poly.pdbx_strand_id
1 'polypeptide(L)'
;MTKYTKILLKILQGNADANIPFDEVCALLKHLGFEQRIRGSHHIFRKEGLEEKPNLQREGRNAKPYQVRQVRSIILRYHLHKEEGI
;
A
#
# COMPACT_ATOMS: atom_id res chain seq x y z
N MET A 1 17.11 7.65 3.78
CA MET A 1 15.81 7.18 3.30
C MET A 1 15.66 5.69 3.53
N THR A 2 14.60 5.27 4.18
CA THR A 2 14.36 3.85 4.41
C THR A 2 13.74 3.21 3.16
N LYS A 3 13.69 1.87 3.12
CA LYS A 3 13.00 1.18 2.03
C LYS A 3 11.52 1.54 1.98
N TYR A 4 10.90 1.82 3.13
CA TYR A 4 9.49 2.21 3.17
C TYR A 4 9.28 3.59 2.55
N THR A 5 10.19 4.52 2.79
CA THR A 5 10.11 5.84 2.17
C THR A 5 10.24 5.73 0.66
N LYS A 6 11.14 4.89 0.18
CA LYS A 6 11.34 4.71 -1.26
C LYS A 6 10.09 4.17 -1.94
N ILE A 7 9.48 3.12 -1.38
CA ILE A 7 8.28 2.56 -1.99
C ILE A 7 7.10 3.51 -1.88
N LEU A 8 6.99 4.24 -0.78
CA LEU A 8 5.95 5.23 -0.61
C LEU A 8 6.06 6.32 -1.67
N LEU A 9 7.26 6.87 -1.89
CA LEU A 9 7.47 7.89 -2.93
C LEU A 9 7.11 7.34 -4.31
N LYS A 10 7.48 6.10 -4.61
CA LYS A 10 7.19 5.49 -5.89
C LYS A 10 5.69 5.38 -6.11
N ILE A 11 4.94 5.00 -5.08
CA ILE A 11 3.48 4.94 -5.15
C ILE A 11 2.89 6.33 -5.34
N LEU A 12 3.37 7.31 -4.57
CA LEU A 12 2.83 8.67 -4.62
C LEU A 12 3.07 9.34 -5.97
N GLN A 13 4.19 9.05 -6.63
CA GLN A 13 4.50 9.62 -7.94
C GLN A 13 3.49 9.18 -9.02
N GLY A 14 2.95 7.98 -8.89
CA GLY A 14 1.87 7.53 -9.76
C GLY A 14 2.27 7.13 -11.18
N ASN A 15 3.56 6.98 -11.46
CA ASN A 15 4.02 6.68 -12.82
C ASN A 15 4.61 5.27 -12.96
N ALA A 16 4.41 4.41 -11.97
CA ALA A 16 4.95 3.05 -11.98
C ALA A 16 3.95 2.03 -11.44
N ASP A 17 2.65 2.30 -11.56
CA ASP A 17 1.61 1.46 -10.94
C ASP A 17 1.67 -0.01 -11.36
N ALA A 18 2.12 -0.30 -12.57
CA ALA A 18 2.24 -1.67 -13.05
C ALA A 18 3.50 -2.39 -12.57
N ASN A 19 4.38 -1.69 -11.88
CA ASN A 19 5.70 -2.20 -11.49
C ASN A 19 6.00 -2.02 -10.01
N ILE A 20 4.98 -2.10 -9.17
CA ILE A 20 5.15 -2.00 -7.71
C ILE A 20 5.13 -3.41 -7.13
N PRO A 21 6.23 -3.88 -6.54
CA PRO A 21 6.28 -5.23 -5.97
C PRO A 21 5.22 -5.41 -4.87
N PHE A 22 4.49 -6.51 -4.97
CA PHE A 22 3.40 -6.81 -4.05
C PHE A 22 3.89 -6.86 -2.59
N ASP A 23 5.01 -7.55 -2.35
CA ASP A 23 5.53 -7.69 -0.99
C ASP A 23 5.92 -6.34 -0.38
N GLU A 24 6.39 -5.42 -1.21
CA GLU A 24 6.75 -4.09 -0.73
C GLU A 24 5.53 -3.25 -0.36
N VAL A 25 4.45 -3.37 -1.13
CA VAL A 25 3.20 -2.69 -0.77
C VAL A 25 2.67 -3.22 0.54
N CYS A 26 2.67 -4.53 0.71
CA CYS A 26 2.21 -5.15 1.96
C CYS A 26 3.06 -4.71 3.14
N ALA A 27 4.39 -4.69 2.98
CA ALA A 27 5.28 -4.25 4.03
C ALA A 27 5.05 -2.79 4.40
N LEU A 28 4.82 -1.94 3.39
CA LEU A 28 4.53 -0.53 3.62
C LEU A 28 3.24 -0.36 4.42
N LEU A 29 2.17 -1.06 4.04
CA LEU A 29 0.90 -0.93 4.75
C LEU A 29 1.04 -1.36 6.21
N LYS A 30 1.78 -2.43 6.48
CA LYS A 30 2.04 -2.85 7.86
C LYS A 30 2.85 -1.80 8.60
N HIS A 31 3.84 -1.21 7.94
CA HIS A 31 4.65 -0.14 8.52
C HIS A 31 3.79 1.07 8.88
N LEU A 32 2.77 1.36 8.07
CA LEU A 32 1.85 2.47 8.31
C LEU A 32 0.78 2.14 9.37
N GLY A 33 0.84 0.94 9.96
CA GLY A 33 -0.05 0.58 11.06
C GLY A 33 -1.24 -0.28 10.68
N PHE A 34 -1.30 -0.78 9.45
CA PHE A 34 -2.38 -1.68 9.04
C PHE A 34 -2.13 -3.09 9.56
N GLU A 35 -3.20 -3.75 9.97
CA GLU A 35 -3.20 -5.18 10.27
C GLU A 35 -3.50 -5.94 8.99
N GLN A 36 -2.83 -7.08 8.80
CA GLN A 36 -3.02 -7.91 7.62
C GLN A 36 -3.74 -9.20 7.98
N ARG A 37 -4.76 -9.55 7.18
CA ARG A 37 -5.44 -10.84 7.24
C ARG A 37 -5.38 -11.46 5.85
N ILE A 38 -4.96 -12.73 5.79
CA ILE A 38 -4.84 -13.43 4.51
C ILE A 38 -5.95 -14.47 4.40
N ARG A 39 -6.69 -14.43 3.28
CA ARG A 39 -7.72 -15.41 2.96
C ARG A 39 -7.51 -15.86 1.51
N GLY A 40 -6.98 -17.07 1.32
CA GLY A 40 -6.61 -17.55 -0.01
C GLY A 40 -5.58 -16.64 -0.63
N SER A 41 -5.89 -16.08 -1.80
CA SER A 41 -5.00 -15.15 -2.50
C SER A 41 -5.24 -13.69 -2.10
N HIS A 42 -6.20 -13.43 -1.20
CA HIS A 42 -6.55 -12.08 -0.80
C HIS A 42 -5.81 -11.67 0.46
N HIS A 43 -5.13 -10.53 0.39
CA HIS A 43 -4.45 -9.92 1.52
C HIS A 43 -5.25 -8.68 1.90
N ILE A 44 -6.00 -8.79 3.00
CA ILE A 44 -6.93 -7.74 3.44
C ILE A 44 -6.26 -6.95 4.56
N PHE A 45 -6.22 -5.64 4.40
CA PHE A 45 -5.59 -4.75 5.37
C PHE A 45 -6.64 -3.87 6.03
N ARG A 46 -6.48 -3.66 7.33
CA ARG A 46 -7.35 -2.74 8.06
C ARG A 46 -6.52 -1.91 9.03
N LYS A 47 -6.96 -0.68 9.24
CA LYS A 47 -6.33 0.21 10.20
C LYS A 47 -7.45 0.88 11.01
N GLU A 48 -7.28 0.92 12.33
CA GLU A 48 -8.24 1.57 13.20
C GLU A 48 -8.43 3.03 12.79
N GLY A 49 -9.69 3.47 12.72
CA GLY A 49 -10.02 4.82 12.31
C GLY A 49 -10.24 5.00 10.82
N LEU A 50 -9.95 3.99 10.01
CA LEU A 50 -10.17 4.05 8.56
C LEU A 50 -11.27 3.07 8.17
N GLU A 51 -12.22 3.55 7.34
CA GLU A 51 -13.29 2.70 6.82
C GLU A 51 -12.80 1.79 5.72
N GLU A 52 -11.87 2.28 4.90
CA GLU A 52 -11.36 1.52 3.77
C GLU A 52 -10.50 0.36 4.23
N LYS A 53 -10.69 -0.78 3.57
CA LYS A 53 -9.94 -2.00 3.84
C LYS A 53 -9.33 -2.48 2.53
N PRO A 54 -8.12 -2.03 2.22
CA PRO A 54 -7.47 -2.47 0.98
C PRO A 54 -7.39 -3.98 0.91
N ASN A 55 -7.80 -4.53 -0.23
CA ASN A 55 -7.79 -5.96 -0.49
C ASN A 55 -6.86 -6.18 -1.68
N LEU A 56 -5.68 -6.71 -1.42
CA LEU A 56 -4.63 -6.83 -2.42
C LEU A 56 -4.43 -8.26 -2.87
N GLN A 57 -4.16 -8.43 -4.17
CA GLN A 57 -3.81 -9.71 -4.77
C GLN A 57 -2.58 -9.52 -5.63
N ARG A 58 -1.80 -10.58 -5.75
CA ARG A 58 -0.63 -10.57 -6.63
C ARG A 58 -1.03 -10.65 -8.09
N GLU A 59 -0.23 -9.99 -8.91
CA GLU A 59 -0.23 -10.20 -10.35
C GLU A 59 1.22 -10.46 -10.70
N GLY A 60 1.57 -11.75 -10.75
CA GLY A 60 2.97 -12.13 -10.78
C GLY A 60 3.63 -11.72 -9.47
N ARG A 61 4.71 -10.94 -9.55
CA ARG A 61 5.42 -10.43 -8.38
C ARG A 61 4.95 -9.03 -7.96
N ASN A 62 4.06 -8.44 -8.74
CA ASN A 62 3.61 -7.07 -8.51
C ASN A 62 2.21 -7.03 -7.93
N ALA A 63 1.84 -5.89 -7.34
CA ALA A 63 0.47 -5.59 -7.00
C ALA A 63 -0.27 -5.21 -8.28
N LYS A 64 -1.57 -5.44 -8.33
CA LYS A 64 -2.37 -5.03 -9.48
C LYS A 64 -2.43 -3.50 -9.55
N PRO A 65 -2.31 -2.92 -10.75
CA PRO A 65 -2.27 -1.45 -10.87
C PRO A 65 -3.43 -0.72 -10.21
N TYR A 66 -4.66 -1.24 -10.35
CA TYR A 66 -5.80 -0.56 -9.74
C TYR A 66 -5.74 -0.60 -8.21
N GLN A 67 -5.10 -1.61 -7.65
CA GLN A 67 -4.92 -1.71 -6.20
C GLN A 67 -3.86 -0.72 -5.72
N VAL A 68 -2.82 -0.51 -6.51
CA VAL A 68 -1.82 0.52 -6.20
C VAL A 68 -2.49 1.89 -6.16
N ARG A 69 -3.37 2.17 -7.13
CA ARG A 69 -4.12 3.42 -7.15
C ARG A 69 -5.02 3.57 -5.92
N GLN A 70 -5.64 2.48 -5.50
CA GLN A 70 -6.47 2.48 -4.29
C GLN A 70 -5.63 2.79 -3.05
N VAL A 71 -4.48 2.15 -2.92
CA VAL A 71 -3.57 2.39 -1.80
C VAL A 71 -3.12 3.84 -1.78
N ARG A 72 -2.74 4.39 -2.94
CA ARG A 72 -2.36 5.79 -3.05
C ARG A 72 -3.48 6.73 -2.59
N SER A 73 -4.70 6.47 -3.02
CA SER A 73 -5.85 7.29 -2.61
C SER A 73 -6.03 7.28 -1.10
N ILE A 74 -5.89 6.10 -0.48
CA ILE A 74 -6.03 5.98 0.97
C ILE A 74 -4.94 6.74 1.69
N ILE A 75 -3.69 6.59 1.24
CA ILE A 75 -2.55 7.29 1.84
C ILE A 75 -2.77 8.80 1.79
N LEU A 76 -3.19 9.31 0.64
CA LEU A 76 -3.40 10.75 0.47
C LEU A 76 -4.60 11.25 1.27
N ARG A 77 -5.69 10.49 1.25
CA ARG A 77 -6.92 10.88 1.94
C ARG A 77 -6.71 11.06 3.44
N TYR A 78 -5.98 10.15 4.05
CA TYR A 78 -5.76 10.14 5.49
C TYR A 78 -4.39 10.69 5.90
N HIS A 79 -3.65 11.27 4.96
CA HIS A 79 -2.35 11.89 5.20
C HIS A 79 -1.34 10.94 5.86
N LEU A 80 -1.40 9.66 5.52
CA LEU A 80 -0.52 8.66 6.15
C LEU A 80 0.95 8.87 5.81
N HIS A 81 1.23 9.51 4.66
CA HIS A 81 2.60 9.82 4.25
C HIS A 81 3.27 10.87 5.16
N LYS A 82 2.49 11.68 5.86
CA LYS A 82 3.06 12.72 6.72
C LYS A 82 3.77 12.13 7.94
N GLU A 83 3.36 10.95 8.38
CA GLU A 83 4.03 10.27 9.48
C GLU A 83 5.46 9.88 9.09
N GLU A 84 5.74 9.79 7.78
CA GLU A 84 7.07 9.48 7.25
C GLU A 84 7.85 10.71 6.83
N GLY A 85 7.36 11.92 7.13
CA GLY A 85 8.05 13.15 6.81
C GLY A 85 7.97 13.57 5.36
N ILE A 86 6.99 13.10 4.63
CA ILE A 86 6.84 13.39 3.20
C ILE A 86 5.66 14.33 2.92
#